data_a1ed3dc115bc33fd2dd6fb850d68cfa7
#
_entry.id   a1ed3dc115bc33fd2dd6fb850d68cfa7
#
_cell.length_a   1.000
_cell.length_b   1.000
_cell.length_c   1.000
_cell.angle_alpha   90.00
_cell.angle_beta   90.00
_cell.angle_gamma   90.00
#
_symmetry.space_group_name_H-M   'P 1'
#
loop_
_entity.id
_entity.type
_entity.pdbx_description
1 polymer ?
#
loop_
_entity_poly.entity_id
_entity_poly.type
_entity_poly.pdbx_seq_one_letter_code
_entity_poly.pdbx_strand_id
1 'polypeptide(L)'
;MGVPRADGFSGNCNLNNKKNFRTRCSALIKFDNQNILIDTSPDLRSQLLQSKIKSIEKVFYTHLHADQTHGINDLRPFYLINKKQIPIFADNKTSKYLRSTFGYCFKSSYGYPSTLTLNKLKKKHIFRNKNKTIIIEPIHTEHGKIKSICYLINKKLAYASDISLFYKKDYKKFMNLDYLIIDCLWYKKHSAHFNLDQVLKLVKIFLPKKTVLTNMHSDLDYAQLKKELPKNIAPGYDGFTVNL
;
A
#
# COMPACT_ATOMS: atom_id res chain seq x y z
N MET A 1 -3.81 -6.69 9.40
CA MET A 1 -2.97 -7.04 10.57
C MET A 1 -1.72 -7.73 10.08
N GLY A 2 -0.58 -7.60 10.82
CA GLY A 2 0.63 -8.37 10.53
C GLY A 2 0.49 -9.87 10.86
N VAL A 3 1.42 -10.69 10.37
CA VAL A 3 1.55 -12.12 10.70
C VAL A 3 2.98 -12.38 11.18
N PRO A 4 3.21 -12.94 12.37
CA PRO A 4 2.18 -13.20 13.41
C PRO A 4 1.54 -11.90 13.90
N ARG A 5 0.39 -12.01 14.55
CA ARG A 5 -0.23 -10.88 15.26
C ARG A 5 0.61 -10.50 16.48
N ALA A 6 0.31 -9.33 17.07
CA ALA A 6 1.01 -8.85 18.26
C ALA A 6 0.90 -9.78 19.49
N ASP A 7 -0.15 -10.61 19.55
CA ASP A 7 -0.33 -11.66 20.57
C ASP A 7 0.39 -12.97 20.23
N GLY A 8 1.19 -13.01 19.16
CA GLY A 8 1.92 -14.18 18.69
C GLY A 8 1.10 -15.16 17.83
N PHE A 9 -0.20 -14.90 17.64
CA PHE A 9 -1.05 -15.79 16.85
C PHE A 9 -0.66 -15.78 15.36
N SER A 10 -0.36 -16.96 14.81
CA SER A 10 0.05 -17.16 13.43
C SER A 10 -0.96 -17.93 12.57
N GLY A 11 -2.07 -18.40 13.17
CA GLY A 11 -3.06 -19.21 12.47
C GLY A 11 -2.44 -20.45 11.82
N ASN A 12 -2.71 -20.66 10.55
CA ASN A 12 -2.17 -21.78 9.76
C ASN A 12 -0.79 -21.50 9.15
N CYS A 13 -0.23 -20.30 9.35
CA CYS A 13 1.06 -19.94 8.79
C CYS A 13 2.21 -20.63 9.51
N ASN A 14 3.02 -21.38 8.78
CA ASN A 14 4.26 -21.96 9.28
C ASN A 14 5.34 -20.87 9.40
N LEU A 15 5.66 -20.44 10.62
CA LEU A 15 6.63 -19.37 10.90
C LEU A 15 8.09 -19.75 10.60
N ASN A 16 8.41 -21.04 10.36
CA ASN A 16 9.73 -21.40 9.84
C ASN A 16 9.94 -20.91 8.39
N ASN A 17 8.87 -20.64 7.67
CA ASN A 17 8.93 -19.97 6.38
C ASN A 17 8.88 -18.44 6.59
N LYS A 18 10.02 -17.77 6.40
CA LYS A 18 10.15 -16.31 6.58
C LYS A 18 9.16 -15.49 5.74
N LYS A 19 8.62 -16.05 4.64
CA LYS A 19 7.61 -15.38 3.80
C LYS A 19 6.22 -15.31 4.46
N ASN A 20 6.03 -15.99 5.57
CA ASN A 20 4.84 -15.87 6.41
C ASN A 20 4.97 -14.78 7.48
N PHE A 21 6.18 -14.24 7.72
CA PHE A 21 6.32 -13.02 8.50
C PHE A 21 5.97 -11.83 7.61
N ARG A 22 4.79 -11.27 7.82
CA ARG A 22 4.25 -10.19 7.02
C ARG A 22 3.91 -9.00 7.90
N THR A 23 4.55 -7.88 7.68
CA THR A 23 4.21 -6.61 8.30
C THR A 23 2.90 -6.05 7.73
N ARG A 24 2.34 -5.01 8.34
CA ARG A 24 1.16 -4.31 7.81
C ARG A 24 1.53 -3.61 6.52
N CYS A 25 0.55 -3.50 5.61
CA CYS A 25 0.81 -3.11 4.24
C CYS A 25 1.39 -1.70 4.10
N SER A 26 2.43 -1.59 3.30
CA SER A 26 2.84 -0.37 2.61
C SER A 26 3.55 -0.74 1.32
N ALA A 27 3.69 0.19 0.40
CA ALA A 27 4.41 -0.05 -0.85
C ALA A 27 5.39 1.07 -1.15
N LEU A 28 6.55 0.71 -1.70
CA LEU A 28 7.58 1.65 -2.09
C LEU A 28 7.77 1.61 -3.60
N ILE A 29 7.60 2.76 -4.24
CA ILE A 29 7.90 2.97 -5.65
C ILE A 29 9.27 3.62 -5.75
N LYS A 30 10.23 2.91 -6.35
CA LYS A 30 11.54 3.46 -6.69
C LYS A 30 11.52 3.98 -8.13
N PHE A 31 11.73 5.26 -8.29
CA PHE A 31 11.69 5.94 -9.58
C PHE A 31 12.93 6.83 -9.71
N ASP A 32 13.91 6.40 -10.49
CA ASP A 32 15.26 6.98 -10.49
C ASP A 32 15.82 7.08 -9.06
N ASN A 33 16.18 8.29 -8.62
CA ASN A 33 16.66 8.58 -7.27
C ASN A 33 15.53 9.04 -6.33
N GLN A 34 14.27 8.83 -6.69
CA GLN A 34 13.11 9.19 -5.86
C GLN A 34 12.44 7.95 -5.29
N ASN A 35 12.10 8.02 -4.02
CA ASN A 35 11.33 7.01 -3.31
C ASN A 35 9.94 7.59 -2.98
N ILE A 36 8.91 7.02 -3.57
CA ILE A 36 7.52 7.41 -3.33
C ILE A 36 6.87 6.30 -2.52
N LEU A 37 6.38 6.63 -1.34
CA LEU A 37 5.76 5.68 -0.44
C LEU A 37 4.24 5.69 -0.62
N ILE A 38 3.62 4.53 -0.55
CA ILE A 38 2.17 4.38 -0.39
C ILE A 38 1.93 3.81 0.98
N ASP A 39 1.24 4.57 1.83
CA ASP A 39 0.94 4.33 3.23
C ASP A 39 2.18 4.29 4.15
N THR A 40 1.95 4.62 5.41
CA THR A 40 2.91 4.56 6.51
C THR A 40 2.41 3.61 7.57
N SER A 41 2.59 2.33 7.36
CA SER A 41 2.14 1.34 8.34
C SER A 41 2.87 1.53 9.67
N PRO A 42 2.33 1.06 10.80
CA PRO A 42 3.04 1.07 12.08
C PRO A 42 4.38 0.32 12.06
N ASP A 43 4.61 -0.51 11.04
CA ASP A 43 5.86 -1.25 10.84
C ASP A 43 6.87 -0.50 9.94
N LEU A 44 6.57 0.76 9.57
CA LEU A 44 7.34 1.53 8.60
C LEU A 44 8.83 1.60 8.92
N ARG A 45 9.19 1.80 10.20
CA ARG A 45 10.59 1.85 10.61
C ARG A 45 11.35 0.58 10.17
N SER A 46 10.83 -0.59 10.50
CA SER A 46 11.47 -1.86 10.12
C SER A 46 11.49 -2.07 8.61
N GLN A 47 10.41 -1.73 7.91
CA GLN A 47 10.32 -1.81 6.45
C GLN A 47 11.37 -0.94 5.75
N LEU A 48 11.56 0.29 6.20
CA LEU A 48 12.56 1.21 5.64
C LEU A 48 14.00 0.77 5.92
N LEU A 49 14.27 0.29 7.13
CA LEU A 49 15.59 -0.26 7.50
C LEU A 49 15.94 -1.49 6.66
N GLN A 50 15.00 -2.41 6.52
CA GLN A 50 15.16 -3.61 5.70
C GLN A 50 15.36 -3.28 4.22
N SER A 51 14.63 -2.29 3.71
CA SER A 51 14.74 -1.82 2.32
C SER A 51 15.95 -0.91 2.08
N LYS A 52 16.73 -0.56 3.13
CA LYS A 52 17.91 0.32 3.11
C LYS A 52 17.62 1.70 2.49
N ILE A 53 16.42 2.24 2.74
CA ILE A 53 15.97 3.51 2.19
C ILE A 53 16.63 4.67 2.95
N LYS A 54 17.16 5.65 2.20
CA LYS A 54 17.85 6.84 2.72
C LYS A 54 17.08 8.15 2.48
N SER A 55 16.07 8.12 1.63
CA SER A 55 15.21 9.29 1.35
C SER A 55 13.78 8.86 1.08
N ILE A 56 12.83 9.73 1.40
CA ILE A 56 11.42 9.63 0.98
C ILE A 56 11.02 11.00 0.44
N GLU A 57 10.65 11.05 -0.83
CA GLU A 57 10.31 12.30 -1.50
C GLU A 57 8.83 12.64 -1.43
N LYS A 58 7.97 11.63 -1.33
CA LYS A 58 6.50 11.80 -1.32
C LYS A 58 5.82 10.61 -0.65
N VAL A 59 4.64 10.86 -0.07
CA VAL A 59 3.79 9.81 0.48
C VAL A 59 2.37 9.96 -0.04
N PHE A 60 1.78 8.87 -0.48
CA PHE A 60 0.38 8.76 -0.86
C PHE A 60 -0.35 7.86 0.14
N TYR A 61 -1.52 8.26 0.60
CA TYR A 61 -2.33 7.44 1.50
C TYR A 61 -3.53 6.84 0.78
N THR A 62 -3.78 5.57 1.03
CA THR A 62 -4.95 4.85 0.52
C THR A 62 -6.20 5.23 1.30
N HIS A 63 -6.13 5.25 2.62
CA HIS A 63 -7.23 5.61 3.51
C HIS A 63 -6.74 5.89 4.95
N LEU A 64 -7.67 6.13 5.87
CA LEU A 64 -7.39 6.68 7.20
C LEU A 64 -7.08 5.64 8.30
N HIS A 65 -7.22 4.34 8.06
CA HIS A 65 -7.04 3.35 9.12
C HIS A 65 -5.63 3.36 9.73
N ALA A 66 -5.54 2.93 10.98
CA ALA A 66 -4.32 2.98 11.77
C ALA A 66 -3.17 2.16 11.16
N ASP A 67 -3.48 1.01 10.59
CA ASP A 67 -2.49 0.14 9.94
C ASP A 67 -1.92 0.71 8.64
N GLN A 68 -2.50 1.79 8.09
CA GLN A 68 -1.99 2.55 6.95
C GLN A 68 -1.34 3.89 7.34
N THR A 69 -1.62 4.42 8.54
CA THR A 69 -1.27 5.80 8.87
C THR A 69 -0.33 5.97 10.06
N HIS A 70 -0.29 5.02 11.01
CA HIS A 70 0.33 5.26 12.32
C HIS A 70 1.87 5.16 12.35
N GLY A 71 2.52 4.82 11.24
CA GLY A 71 3.98 4.96 11.08
C GLY A 71 4.44 6.33 10.57
N ILE A 72 3.53 7.31 10.46
CA ILE A 72 3.82 8.64 9.91
C ILE A 72 5.01 9.35 10.60
N ASN A 73 5.24 9.08 11.88
CA ASN A 73 6.34 9.68 12.66
C ASN A 73 7.74 9.23 12.17
N ASP A 74 7.83 8.05 11.57
CA ASP A 74 9.09 7.53 11.03
C ASP A 74 9.55 8.25 9.75
N LEU A 75 8.76 9.19 9.26
CA LEU A 75 9.16 10.11 8.18
C LEU A 75 10.07 11.25 8.68
N ARG A 76 10.03 11.59 9.98
CA ARG A 76 10.80 12.70 10.55
C ARG A 76 12.32 12.65 10.29
N PRO A 77 13.03 11.51 10.41
CA PRO A 77 14.45 11.43 10.11
C PRO A 77 14.82 11.93 8.71
N PHE A 78 13.99 11.66 7.70
CA PHE A 78 14.23 12.12 6.33
C PHE A 78 14.10 13.63 6.18
N TYR A 79 13.18 14.26 6.92
CA TYR A 79 13.14 15.72 7.04
C TYR A 79 14.40 16.28 7.71
N LEU A 80 14.85 15.67 8.81
CA LEU A 80 16.03 16.14 9.55
C LEU A 80 17.31 16.10 8.70
N ILE A 81 17.44 15.08 7.83
CA ILE A 81 18.57 14.94 6.90
C ILE A 81 18.46 15.95 5.77
N ASN A 82 17.31 16.01 5.10
CA ASN A 82 17.14 16.77 3.86
C ASN A 82 16.72 18.22 4.08
N LYS A 83 16.31 18.60 5.30
CA LYS A 83 15.76 19.93 5.67
C LYS A 83 14.60 20.38 4.77
N LYS A 84 13.89 19.42 4.16
CA LYS A 84 12.77 19.63 3.27
C LYS A 84 11.56 18.85 3.74
N GLN A 85 10.43 19.55 3.87
CA GLN A 85 9.16 18.91 4.23
C GLN A 85 8.76 17.87 3.18
N ILE A 86 8.24 16.72 3.65
CA ILE A 86 7.77 15.65 2.79
C ILE A 86 6.31 15.90 2.41
N PRO A 87 5.98 16.03 1.12
CA PRO A 87 4.61 16.20 0.67
C PRO A 87 3.81 14.91 0.82
N ILE A 88 2.67 15.03 1.50
CA ILE A 88 1.67 13.99 1.73
C ILE A 88 0.49 14.23 0.80
N PHE A 89 0.01 13.19 0.15
CA PHE A 89 -1.17 13.23 -0.72
C PHE A 89 -2.24 12.26 -0.18
N ALA A 90 -3.40 12.79 0.13
CA ALA A 90 -4.52 12.03 0.67
C ALA A 90 -5.86 12.64 0.23
N ASP A 91 -6.92 11.86 0.29
CA ASP A 91 -8.27 12.36 0.11
C ASP A 91 -8.70 13.27 1.28
N ASN A 92 -9.85 13.92 1.16
CA ASN A 92 -10.31 14.87 2.17
C ASN A 92 -10.54 14.23 3.55
N LYS A 93 -11.06 13.00 3.60
CA LYS A 93 -11.34 12.31 4.89
C LYS A 93 -10.04 11.92 5.57
N THR A 94 -9.12 11.30 4.85
CA THR A 94 -7.81 10.92 5.33
C THR A 94 -6.99 12.16 5.73
N SER A 95 -7.04 13.22 4.92
CA SER A 95 -6.38 14.50 5.22
C SER A 95 -6.88 15.13 6.54
N LYS A 96 -8.19 15.11 6.78
CA LYS A 96 -8.78 15.61 8.02
C LYS A 96 -8.34 14.77 9.21
N TYR A 97 -8.36 13.44 9.06
CA TYR A 97 -7.89 12.51 10.08
C TYR A 97 -6.40 12.73 10.41
N LEU A 98 -5.54 12.80 9.41
CA LEU A 98 -4.11 13.04 9.63
C LEU A 98 -3.82 14.35 10.36
N ARG A 99 -4.55 15.42 10.03
CA ARG A 99 -4.40 16.71 10.72
C ARG A 99 -4.87 16.66 12.17
N SER A 100 -5.96 15.98 12.47
CA SER A 100 -6.48 15.90 13.84
C SER A 100 -5.62 14.99 14.71
N THR A 101 -5.12 13.90 14.19
CA THR A 101 -4.37 12.89 14.96
C THR A 101 -2.88 13.21 15.04
N PHE A 102 -2.29 13.71 13.95
CA PHE A 102 -0.85 13.96 13.82
C PHE A 102 -0.54 15.43 13.50
N GLY A 103 -1.34 16.35 14.07
CA GLY A 103 -1.25 17.79 13.76
C GLY A 103 0.16 18.37 13.91
N TYR A 104 0.93 17.89 14.87
CA TYR A 104 2.32 18.33 15.11
C TYR A 104 3.29 18.00 13.96
N CYS A 105 2.96 17.03 13.09
CA CYS A 105 3.73 16.76 11.89
C CYS A 105 3.56 17.85 10.82
N PHE A 106 2.43 18.56 10.83
CA PHE A 106 2.00 19.52 9.81
C PHE A 106 2.07 20.97 10.25
N LYS A 107 2.19 21.24 11.55
CA LYS A 107 2.25 22.60 12.12
C LYS A 107 3.43 22.69 13.07
N SER A 108 4.28 23.69 12.88
CA SER A 108 5.37 23.98 13.82
C SER A 108 4.81 24.39 15.18
N SER A 109 5.38 23.87 16.26
CA SER A 109 4.96 24.15 17.63
C SER A 109 6.11 23.93 18.62
N TYR A 110 6.23 24.79 19.61
CA TYR A 110 7.21 24.66 20.70
C TYR A 110 8.65 24.40 20.23
N GLY A 111 9.11 25.12 19.20
CA GLY A 111 10.46 24.94 18.62
C GLY A 111 10.64 23.71 17.72
N TYR A 112 9.61 22.89 17.55
CA TYR A 112 9.64 21.77 16.60
C TYR A 112 9.09 22.22 15.23
N PRO A 113 9.87 22.10 14.16
CA PRO A 113 9.39 22.44 12.82
C PRO A 113 8.41 21.38 12.31
N SER A 114 7.44 21.80 11.51
CA SER A 114 6.61 20.86 10.74
C SER A 114 7.47 20.10 9.74
N THR A 115 7.31 18.80 9.73
CA THR A 115 8.12 17.89 8.90
C THR A 115 7.44 17.48 7.61
N LEU A 116 6.12 17.66 7.55
CA LEU A 116 5.26 17.22 6.46
C LEU A 116 4.40 18.38 5.94
N THR A 117 4.05 18.32 4.65
CA THR A 117 3.05 19.19 4.04
C THR A 117 1.90 18.36 3.48
N LEU A 118 0.67 18.73 3.82
CA LEU A 118 -0.51 18.03 3.35
C LEU A 118 -1.03 18.65 2.06
N ASN A 119 -1.08 17.85 1.00
CA ASN A 119 -1.45 18.26 -0.33
C ASN A 119 -2.74 17.56 -0.78
N LYS A 120 -3.51 18.23 -1.62
CA LYS A 120 -4.74 17.67 -2.18
C LYS A 120 -4.41 16.53 -3.14
N LEU A 121 -5.13 15.42 -3.03
CA LEU A 121 -5.05 14.34 -3.99
C LEU A 121 -5.73 14.78 -5.30
N LYS A 122 -4.96 14.81 -6.40
CA LYS A 122 -5.44 15.16 -7.73
C LYS A 122 -5.88 13.90 -8.48
N LYS A 123 -6.67 14.04 -9.53
CA LYS A 123 -7.08 12.94 -10.41
C LYS A 123 -5.87 12.21 -11.03
N LYS A 124 -4.74 12.89 -11.16
CA LYS A 124 -3.50 12.35 -11.75
C LYS A 124 -2.30 13.12 -11.21
N HIS A 125 -1.27 12.41 -10.80
CA HIS A 125 0.03 12.96 -10.43
C HIS A 125 1.07 12.52 -11.45
N ILE A 126 1.84 13.47 -11.96
CA ILE A 126 2.89 13.21 -12.95
C ILE A 126 4.20 13.72 -12.35
N PHE A 127 5.15 12.84 -12.22
CA PHE A 127 6.50 13.18 -11.78
C PHE A 127 7.48 12.86 -12.91
N ARG A 128 8.36 13.81 -13.16
CA ARG A 128 9.39 13.71 -14.20
C ARG A 128 10.75 13.83 -13.55
N ASN A 129 11.67 12.99 -13.97
CA ASN A 129 13.07 13.08 -13.60
C ASN A 129 13.91 12.66 -14.82
N LYS A 130 14.83 13.53 -15.26
CA LYS A 130 15.61 13.33 -16.48
C LYS A 130 14.69 12.89 -17.63
N ASN A 131 14.92 11.70 -18.18
CA ASN A 131 14.17 11.15 -19.33
C ASN A 131 13.03 10.21 -18.93
N LYS A 132 12.74 10.09 -17.62
CA LYS A 132 11.72 9.16 -17.13
C LYS A 132 10.50 9.91 -16.58
N THR A 133 9.34 9.31 -16.75
CA THR A 133 8.08 9.83 -16.23
C THR A 133 7.34 8.73 -15.49
N ILE A 134 6.86 9.03 -14.30
CA ILE A 134 5.91 8.19 -13.59
C ILE A 134 4.58 8.91 -13.44
N ILE A 135 3.52 8.17 -13.68
CA ILE A 135 2.14 8.64 -13.58
C ILE A 135 1.45 7.83 -12.51
N ILE A 136 0.90 8.49 -11.50
CA ILE A 136 0.12 7.87 -10.43
C ILE A 136 -1.30 8.41 -10.52
N GLU A 137 -2.27 7.54 -10.80
CA GLU A 137 -3.69 7.86 -10.89
C GLU A 137 -4.44 7.21 -9.72
N PRO A 138 -4.98 8.01 -8.77
CA PRO A 138 -5.81 7.47 -7.70
C PRO A 138 -7.20 7.11 -8.23
N ILE A 139 -7.66 5.91 -7.93
CA ILE A 139 -8.97 5.40 -8.29
C ILE A 139 -9.71 5.05 -6.99
N HIS A 140 -10.88 5.65 -6.79
CA HIS A 140 -11.70 5.38 -5.61
C HIS A 140 -12.27 3.97 -5.65
N THR A 141 -12.23 3.30 -4.51
CA THR A 141 -12.75 1.95 -4.27
C THR A 141 -13.53 1.93 -2.96
N GLU A 142 -14.18 0.83 -2.64
CA GLU A 142 -14.82 0.65 -1.33
C GLU A 142 -13.98 -0.26 -0.43
N HIS A 143 -14.00 0.04 0.85
CA HIS A 143 -13.43 -0.76 1.93
C HIS A 143 -14.46 -0.85 3.06
N GLY A 144 -15.37 -1.80 2.96
CA GLY A 144 -16.53 -1.89 3.84
C GLY A 144 -17.39 -0.64 3.78
N LYS A 145 -17.50 0.07 4.90
CA LYS A 145 -18.31 1.30 5.03
C LYS A 145 -17.52 2.58 4.70
N ILE A 146 -16.25 2.48 4.35
CA ILE A 146 -15.42 3.63 3.99
C ILE A 146 -14.88 3.50 2.57
N LYS A 147 -14.35 4.60 2.05
CA LYS A 147 -13.65 4.61 0.76
C LYS A 147 -12.17 4.39 0.97
N SER A 148 -11.55 3.67 0.04
CA SER A 148 -10.11 3.54 -0.10
C SER A 148 -9.66 3.98 -1.49
N ILE A 149 -8.37 4.14 -1.69
CA ILE A 149 -7.77 4.53 -2.96
C ILE A 149 -6.91 3.39 -3.48
N CYS A 150 -7.24 2.90 -4.67
CA CYS A 150 -6.33 2.10 -5.48
C CYS A 150 -5.45 3.02 -6.30
N TYR A 151 -4.15 2.80 -6.33
CA TYR A 151 -3.21 3.57 -7.15
C TYR A 151 -2.85 2.83 -8.42
N LEU A 152 -3.22 3.42 -9.57
CA LEU A 152 -2.82 2.92 -10.89
C LEU A 152 -1.54 3.64 -11.33
N ILE A 153 -0.47 2.87 -11.55
CA ILE A 153 0.86 3.37 -11.87
C ILE A 153 1.16 3.09 -13.34
N ASN A 154 1.45 4.13 -14.10
CA ASN A 154 1.77 4.09 -15.53
C ASN A 154 0.75 3.32 -16.40
N LYS A 155 -0.47 3.13 -15.93
CA LYS A 155 -1.48 2.23 -16.54
C LYS A 155 -1.00 0.79 -16.71
N LYS A 156 -0.01 0.35 -15.95
CA LYS A 156 0.61 -0.97 -16.00
C LYS A 156 0.47 -1.76 -14.70
N LEU A 157 0.47 -1.07 -13.56
CA LEU A 157 0.34 -1.68 -12.26
C LEU A 157 -0.78 -1.03 -11.47
N ALA A 158 -1.66 -1.82 -10.85
CA ALA A 158 -2.59 -1.38 -9.83
C ALA A 158 -2.14 -1.88 -8.45
N TYR A 159 -2.03 -0.96 -7.48
CA TYR A 159 -1.86 -1.28 -6.06
C TYR A 159 -3.19 -1.02 -5.34
N ALA A 160 -3.80 -2.08 -4.90
CA ALA A 160 -5.17 -2.14 -4.41
C ALA A 160 -5.22 -2.90 -3.06
N SER A 161 -4.59 -2.34 -2.02
CA SER A 161 -4.72 -2.83 -0.65
C SER A 161 -6.01 -2.33 -0.01
N ASP A 162 -6.54 -3.07 0.95
CA ASP A 162 -7.73 -2.70 1.72
C ASP A 162 -8.91 -2.26 0.85
N ILE A 163 -9.44 -3.20 0.09
CA ILE A 163 -10.60 -2.97 -0.77
C ILE A 163 -11.57 -4.15 -0.74
N SER A 164 -12.86 -3.85 -0.90
CA SER A 164 -13.94 -4.84 -1.00
C SER A 164 -14.74 -4.73 -2.31
N LEU A 165 -14.54 -3.62 -3.05
CA LEU A 165 -15.23 -3.41 -4.32
C LEU A 165 -14.48 -2.45 -5.24
N PHE A 166 -14.36 -2.84 -6.51
CA PHE A 166 -14.08 -1.94 -7.62
C PHE A 166 -15.37 -1.48 -8.28
N TYR A 167 -15.50 -0.20 -8.59
CA TYR A 167 -16.67 0.28 -9.34
C TYR A 167 -16.62 -0.18 -10.81
N LYS A 168 -17.72 -0.71 -11.31
CA LYS A 168 -17.82 -1.22 -12.71
C LYS A 168 -17.38 -0.20 -13.75
N LYS A 169 -17.66 1.09 -13.53
CA LYS A 169 -17.23 2.20 -14.42
C LYS A 169 -15.72 2.29 -14.64
N ASP A 170 -14.92 1.80 -13.67
CA ASP A 170 -13.48 1.86 -13.72
C ASP A 170 -12.82 0.55 -14.19
N TYR A 171 -13.58 -0.53 -14.44
CA TYR A 171 -13.05 -1.84 -14.83
C TYR A 171 -12.08 -1.78 -16.01
N LYS A 172 -12.39 -0.96 -17.04
CA LYS A 172 -11.53 -0.78 -18.22
C LYS A 172 -10.09 -0.33 -17.84
N LYS A 173 -9.91 0.35 -16.71
CA LYS A 173 -8.60 0.81 -16.22
C LYS A 173 -7.74 -0.33 -15.68
N PHE A 174 -8.37 -1.44 -15.27
CA PHE A 174 -7.71 -2.59 -14.67
C PHE A 174 -7.50 -3.74 -15.64
N MET A 175 -7.99 -3.62 -16.89
CA MET A 175 -7.84 -4.66 -17.90
C MET A 175 -6.39 -4.76 -18.40
N ASN A 176 -5.89 -5.99 -18.55
CA ASN A 176 -4.61 -6.33 -19.15
C ASN A 176 -3.40 -5.63 -18.53
N LEU A 177 -3.43 -5.35 -17.23
CA LEU A 177 -2.30 -4.78 -16.51
C LEU A 177 -1.10 -5.75 -16.52
N ASP A 178 0.11 -5.20 -16.46
CA ASP A 178 1.31 -6.03 -16.22
C ASP A 178 1.26 -6.64 -14.82
N TYR A 179 0.82 -5.85 -13.81
CA TYR A 179 0.69 -6.29 -12.43
C TYR A 179 -0.60 -5.80 -11.78
N LEU A 180 -1.27 -6.71 -11.09
CA LEU A 180 -2.35 -6.39 -10.14
C LEU A 180 -1.91 -6.83 -8.74
N ILE A 181 -1.59 -5.86 -7.85
CA ILE A 181 -1.37 -6.11 -6.43
C ILE A 181 -2.70 -5.86 -5.74
N ILE A 182 -3.30 -6.89 -5.15
CA ILE A 182 -4.69 -6.85 -4.72
C ILE A 182 -4.87 -7.43 -3.31
N ASP A 183 -5.73 -6.76 -2.54
CA ASP A 183 -6.22 -7.23 -1.26
C ASP A 183 -6.81 -8.65 -1.36
N CYS A 184 -6.35 -9.53 -0.50
CA CYS A 184 -6.86 -10.89 -0.37
C CYS A 184 -6.76 -11.30 1.10
N LEU A 185 -7.74 -10.89 1.89
CA LEU A 185 -7.64 -11.05 3.33
C LEU A 185 -7.68 -12.52 3.75
N TRP A 186 -8.62 -13.29 3.22
CA TRP A 186 -8.96 -14.61 3.76
C TRP A 186 -9.56 -15.56 2.72
N TYR A 187 -9.77 -16.82 3.10
CA TYR A 187 -10.60 -17.76 2.32
C TYR A 187 -12.09 -17.43 2.46
N LYS A 188 -12.54 -17.02 3.66
CA LYS A 188 -13.95 -16.70 3.94
C LYS A 188 -14.29 -15.27 3.50
N LYS A 189 -15.56 -15.03 3.16
CA LYS A 189 -16.05 -13.69 2.85
C LYS A 189 -15.89 -12.73 4.02
N HIS A 190 -15.49 -11.51 3.72
CA HIS A 190 -15.38 -10.41 4.66
C HIS A 190 -16.09 -9.16 4.12
N SER A 191 -16.68 -8.35 5.01
CA SER A 191 -17.45 -7.17 4.60
C SER A 191 -16.60 -6.02 4.04
N ALA A 192 -15.33 -5.95 4.42
CA ALA A 192 -14.45 -4.84 4.06
C ALA A 192 -13.28 -5.23 3.15
N HIS A 193 -13.07 -6.52 2.89
CA HIS A 193 -11.94 -7.04 2.12
C HIS A 193 -12.40 -8.09 1.11
N PHE A 194 -11.64 -8.27 0.05
CA PHE A 194 -11.80 -9.42 -0.82
C PHE A 194 -11.33 -10.72 -0.15
N ASN A 195 -12.03 -11.80 -0.44
CA ASN A 195 -11.55 -13.15 -0.18
C ASN A 195 -10.90 -13.74 -1.44
N LEU A 196 -10.26 -14.90 -1.30
CA LEU A 196 -9.54 -15.54 -2.40
C LEU A 196 -10.44 -15.80 -3.63
N ASP A 197 -11.66 -16.33 -3.44
CA ASP A 197 -12.58 -16.61 -4.56
C ASP A 197 -12.95 -15.35 -5.33
N GLN A 198 -13.17 -14.24 -4.63
CA GLN A 198 -13.49 -12.94 -5.26
C GLN A 198 -12.29 -12.43 -6.06
N VAL A 199 -11.08 -12.55 -5.52
CA VAL A 199 -9.85 -12.18 -6.25
C VAL A 199 -9.69 -13.03 -7.51
N LEU A 200 -9.86 -14.35 -7.42
CA LEU A 200 -9.76 -15.23 -8.59
C LEU A 200 -10.78 -14.88 -9.68
N LYS A 201 -12.01 -14.49 -9.30
CA LYS A 201 -13.03 -13.99 -10.25
C LYS A 201 -12.58 -12.68 -10.91
N LEU A 202 -12.03 -11.73 -10.14
CA LEU A 202 -11.55 -10.46 -10.69
C LEU A 202 -10.35 -10.66 -11.63
N VAL A 203 -9.44 -11.56 -11.30
CA VAL A 203 -8.30 -11.91 -12.18
C VAL A 203 -8.79 -12.47 -13.53
N LYS A 204 -9.83 -13.30 -13.54
CA LYS A 204 -10.46 -13.78 -14.79
C LYS A 204 -11.12 -12.67 -15.60
N ILE A 205 -11.60 -11.60 -14.95
CA ILE A 205 -12.22 -10.45 -15.63
C ILE A 205 -11.15 -9.48 -16.14
N PHE A 206 -10.17 -9.13 -15.30
CA PHE A 206 -9.17 -8.09 -15.60
C PHE A 206 -8.00 -8.59 -16.44
N LEU A 207 -7.75 -9.90 -16.46
CA LEU A 207 -6.69 -10.56 -17.23
C LEU A 207 -5.29 -9.93 -17.03
N PRO A 208 -4.85 -9.66 -15.79
CA PRO A 208 -3.50 -9.14 -15.57
C PRO A 208 -2.46 -10.19 -15.91
N LYS A 209 -1.27 -9.77 -16.39
CA LYS A 209 -0.17 -10.70 -16.66
C LYS A 209 0.30 -11.42 -15.40
N LYS A 210 0.37 -10.67 -14.28
CA LYS A 210 0.72 -11.21 -12.96
C LYS A 210 -0.16 -10.56 -11.88
N THR A 211 -0.56 -11.36 -10.90
CA THR A 211 -1.29 -10.90 -9.71
C THR A 211 -0.48 -11.22 -8.46
N VAL A 212 -0.42 -10.28 -7.52
CA VAL A 212 0.20 -10.47 -6.19
C VAL A 212 -0.87 -10.23 -5.14
N LEU A 213 -1.10 -11.24 -4.29
CA LEU A 213 -2.01 -11.12 -3.15
C LEU A 213 -1.33 -10.35 -2.03
N THR A 214 -2.01 -9.37 -1.46
CA THR A 214 -1.53 -8.60 -0.30
C THR A 214 -2.55 -8.60 0.82
N ASN A 215 -2.20 -8.07 1.98
CA ASN A 215 -3.06 -7.94 3.17
C ASN A 215 -3.59 -9.29 3.71
N MET A 216 -2.84 -10.35 3.49
CA MET A 216 -3.24 -11.72 3.80
C MET A 216 -3.27 -12.01 5.31
N HIS A 217 -4.39 -12.60 5.77
CA HIS A 217 -4.55 -13.10 7.15
C HIS A 217 -3.61 -14.28 7.46
N SER A 218 -3.46 -14.57 8.75
CA SER A 218 -2.64 -15.69 9.28
C SER A 218 -3.09 -17.10 8.83
N ASP A 219 -4.28 -17.25 8.27
CA ASP A 219 -4.73 -18.55 7.71
C ASP A 219 -4.23 -18.79 6.28
N LEU A 220 -3.67 -17.78 5.63
CA LEU A 220 -3.17 -17.85 4.27
C LEU A 220 -1.65 -18.13 4.27
N ASP A 221 -1.28 -19.41 4.45
CA ASP A 221 0.12 -19.84 4.40
C ASP A 221 0.72 -19.67 3.01
N TYR A 222 1.95 -19.13 2.94
CA TYR A 222 2.64 -18.85 1.68
C TYR A 222 2.87 -20.10 0.83
N ALA A 223 3.36 -21.18 1.44
CA ALA A 223 3.73 -22.39 0.71
C ALA A 223 2.48 -23.14 0.20
N GLN A 224 1.41 -23.16 1.00
CA GLN A 224 0.13 -23.71 0.60
C GLN A 224 -0.48 -22.91 -0.56
N LEU A 225 -0.61 -21.60 -0.44
CA LEU A 225 -1.11 -20.75 -1.52
C LEU A 225 -0.29 -20.91 -2.80
N LYS A 226 1.03 -21.02 -2.69
CA LYS A 226 1.90 -21.16 -3.86
C LYS A 226 1.63 -22.47 -4.64
N LYS A 227 1.14 -23.52 -3.97
CA LYS A 227 0.74 -24.78 -4.61
C LYS A 227 -0.65 -24.70 -5.24
N GLU A 228 -1.57 -23.99 -4.60
CA GLU A 228 -3.00 -23.91 -5.00
C GLU A 228 -3.27 -22.88 -6.09
N LEU A 229 -2.47 -21.81 -6.14
CA LEU A 229 -2.72 -20.69 -7.05
C LEU A 229 -2.27 -20.97 -8.48
N PRO A 230 -2.98 -20.44 -9.49
CA PRO A 230 -2.53 -20.40 -10.86
C PRO A 230 -1.13 -19.76 -10.99
N LYS A 231 -0.34 -20.17 -12.00
CA LYS A 231 1.06 -19.73 -12.18
C LYS A 231 1.25 -18.21 -12.26
N ASN A 232 0.24 -17.47 -12.70
CA ASN A 232 0.26 -16.01 -12.81
C ASN A 232 -0.18 -15.29 -11.53
N ILE A 233 -0.52 -16.01 -10.46
CA ILE A 233 -0.90 -15.44 -9.15
C ILE A 233 0.12 -15.88 -8.11
N ALA A 234 0.62 -14.95 -7.32
CA ALA A 234 1.57 -15.23 -6.26
C ALA A 234 1.12 -14.60 -4.92
N PRO A 235 1.29 -15.30 -3.79
CA PRO A 235 1.18 -14.67 -2.48
C PRO A 235 2.33 -13.68 -2.30
N GLY A 236 2.02 -12.46 -1.83
CA GLY A 236 3.02 -11.45 -1.49
C GLY A 236 3.74 -11.78 -0.19
N TYR A 237 4.88 -11.15 0.01
CA TYR A 237 5.67 -11.19 1.25
C TYR A 237 6.49 -9.89 1.35
N ASP A 238 6.99 -9.60 2.55
CA ASP A 238 7.78 -8.40 2.77
C ASP A 238 9.05 -8.38 1.91
N GLY A 239 9.23 -7.31 1.15
CA GLY A 239 10.32 -7.20 0.17
C GLY A 239 10.00 -7.78 -1.21
N PHE A 240 8.75 -8.21 -1.49
CA PHE A 240 8.36 -8.61 -2.84
C PHE A 240 8.50 -7.42 -3.80
N THR A 241 9.22 -7.61 -4.90
CA THR A 241 9.55 -6.54 -5.85
C THR A 241 9.08 -6.89 -7.26
N VAL A 242 8.57 -5.89 -7.97
CA VAL A 242 8.20 -5.96 -9.39
C VAL A 242 8.85 -4.80 -10.15
N ASN A 243 9.20 -5.02 -11.41
CA ASN A 243 9.77 -4.01 -12.31
C ASN A 243 8.75 -3.66 -13.39
N LEU A 244 8.62 -2.36 -13.74
CA LEU A 244 7.70 -1.81 -14.74
C LEU A 244 8.42 -1.26 -15.95
#